data_62d37922e9e77edf97902ffc1a1c223c
#
_entry.id   62d37922e9e77edf97902ffc1a1c223c
#
_cell.length_a   1.000
_cell.length_b   1.000
_cell.length_c   1.000
_cell.angle_alpha   90.00
_cell.angle_beta   90.00
_cell.angle_gamma   90.00
#
_symmetry.space_group_name_H-M   'P 1'
#
loop_
_entity.id
_entity.type
_entity.pdbx_description
1 polymer ?
#
loop_
_entity_poly.entity_id
_entity_poly.type
_entity_poly.pdbx_seq_one_letter_code
_entity_poly.pdbx_strand_id
1 'polypeptide(L)'
;MYDAIIIGAGVTGCAIARELSRYQLNILVLEKEEDVCCGTSKANSAIIHAGHDAKPGSLKARFNVRGNELMDQLSADLDFPFTRNGSLVLCFEESQIPELEELADRGRKNGVPGLSIVTGEAIKSLEPALSDDVKAVLVCPTGGIVCPFLMTIALAENAAVNGVSFRFDTTVKALSRNAS
;
A
#
# COMPACT_ATOMS: atom_id res chain seq x y z
N MET A 1 -7.19 -30.17 11.01
CA MET A 1 -7.81 -28.97 11.66
C MET A 1 -6.92 -27.80 11.31
N TYR A 2 -7.45 -26.62 11.05
CA TYR A 2 -6.65 -25.42 10.76
C TYR A 2 -6.49 -24.60 12.04
N ASP A 3 -5.30 -24.05 12.23
CA ASP A 3 -4.98 -23.14 13.35
C ASP A 3 -5.44 -21.71 13.03
N ALA A 4 -5.44 -21.33 11.74
CA ALA A 4 -5.93 -20.04 11.27
C ALA A 4 -6.65 -20.18 9.93
N ILE A 5 -7.74 -19.43 9.79
CA ILE A 5 -8.47 -19.29 8.52
C ILE A 5 -8.51 -17.81 8.15
N ILE A 6 -8.05 -17.46 6.95
CA ILE A 6 -8.07 -16.12 6.40
C ILE A 6 -9.19 -16.06 5.36
N ILE A 7 -10.05 -15.06 5.45
CA ILE A 7 -11.18 -14.87 4.53
C ILE A 7 -10.82 -13.74 3.57
N GLY A 8 -10.63 -14.08 2.31
CA GLY A 8 -10.26 -13.19 1.22
C GLY A 8 -8.78 -13.28 0.84
N ALA A 9 -8.52 -13.47 -0.47
CA ALA A 9 -7.18 -13.53 -1.07
C ALA A 9 -6.81 -12.24 -1.82
N GLY A 10 -7.23 -11.07 -1.31
CA GLY A 10 -6.68 -9.77 -1.70
C GLY A 10 -5.31 -9.56 -1.05
N VAL A 11 -4.64 -8.44 -1.36
CA VAL A 11 -3.31 -8.11 -0.86
C VAL A 11 -3.17 -8.24 0.66
N THR A 12 -4.19 -7.85 1.42
CA THR A 12 -4.18 -7.95 2.90
C THR A 12 -4.16 -9.40 3.36
N GLY A 13 -5.05 -10.24 2.82
CA GLY A 13 -5.12 -11.66 3.17
C GLY A 13 -3.86 -12.42 2.78
N CYS A 14 -3.33 -12.15 1.58
CA CYS A 14 -2.08 -12.76 1.12
C CYS A 14 -0.87 -12.32 1.96
N ALA A 15 -0.80 -11.04 2.37
CA ALA A 15 0.25 -10.56 3.25
C ALA A 15 0.19 -11.22 4.65
N ILE A 16 -1.02 -11.36 5.22
CA ILE A 16 -1.22 -12.06 6.50
C ILE A 16 -0.84 -13.54 6.36
N ALA A 17 -1.26 -14.19 5.27
CA ALA A 17 -0.93 -15.58 5.00
C ALA A 17 0.58 -15.79 4.94
N ARG A 18 1.32 -14.92 4.22
CA ARG A 18 2.77 -14.95 4.14
C ARG A 18 3.42 -14.77 5.52
N GLU A 19 2.98 -13.80 6.30
CA GLU A 19 3.59 -13.59 7.63
C GLU A 19 3.31 -14.74 8.59
N LEU A 20 2.12 -15.32 8.56
CA LEU A 20 1.78 -16.48 9.38
C LEU A 20 2.49 -17.76 8.93
N SER A 21 2.85 -17.89 7.63
CA SER A 21 3.58 -19.04 7.11
C SER A 21 5.00 -19.21 7.68
N ARG A 22 5.51 -18.22 8.40
CA ARG A 22 6.76 -18.29 9.14
C ARG A 22 6.68 -19.17 10.39
N TYR A 23 5.47 -19.54 10.79
CA TYR A 23 5.22 -20.33 11.99
C TYR A 23 4.74 -21.74 11.61
N GLN A 24 4.90 -22.70 12.50
CA GLN A 24 4.38 -24.06 12.31
C GLN A 24 2.86 -24.09 12.56
N LEU A 25 2.11 -23.54 11.62
CA LEU A 25 0.63 -23.43 11.67
C LEU A 25 0.02 -24.02 10.41
N ASN A 26 -1.11 -24.69 10.58
CA ASN A 26 -1.96 -25.10 9.46
C ASN A 26 -2.87 -23.93 9.08
N ILE A 27 -2.60 -23.28 7.97
CA ILE A 27 -3.28 -22.06 7.54
C ILE A 27 -4.10 -22.34 6.29
N LEU A 28 -5.33 -21.85 6.27
CA LEU A 28 -6.22 -21.89 5.11
C LEU A 28 -6.64 -20.48 4.72
N VAL A 29 -6.49 -20.14 3.43
CA VAL A 29 -7.09 -18.94 2.83
C VAL A 29 -8.32 -19.38 2.03
N LEU A 30 -9.47 -18.73 2.28
CA LEU A 30 -10.71 -18.93 1.55
C LEU A 30 -11.00 -17.71 0.69
N GLU A 31 -11.16 -17.90 -0.61
CA GLU A 31 -11.50 -16.83 -1.55
C GLU A 31 -12.78 -17.23 -2.33
N LYS A 32 -13.70 -16.28 -2.47
CA LYS A 32 -14.97 -16.50 -3.18
C LYS A 32 -14.82 -16.51 -4.69
N GLU A 33 -13.82 -15.84 -5.21
CA GLU A 33 -13.50 -15.77 -6.64
C GLU A 33 -12.58 -16.93 -7.05
N GLU A 34 -12.34 -17.03 -8.35
CA GLU A 34 -11.53 -18.08 -8.97
C GLU A 34 -10.02 -17.94 -8.74
N ASP A 35 -9.55 -16.76 -8.29
CA ASP A 35 -8.13 -16.47 -8.12
C ASP A 35 -7.90 -15.39 -7.05
N VAL A 36 -6.62 -15.17 -6.71
CA VAL A 36 -6.18 -14.05 -5.86
C VAL A 36 -6.39 -12.70 -6.56
N CYS A 37 -6.38 -11.62 -5.82
CA CYS A 37 -6.41 -10.26 -6.36
C CYS A 37 -7.68 -9.89 -7.15
N CYS A 38 -8.76 -10.63 -7.07
CA CYS A 38 -9.97 -10.40 -7.86
C CYS A 38 -10.85 -9.22 -7.39
N GLY A 39 -10.60 -8.67 -6.20
CA GLY A 39 -11.34 -7.54 -5.63
C GLY A 39 -10.65 -6.19 -5.79
N THR A 40 -10.70 -5.36 -4.75
CA THR A 40 -10.13 -4.00 -4.71
C THR A 40 -8.61 -3.98 -4.98
N SER A 41 -7.91 -5.06 -4.68
CA SER A 41 -6.47 -5.15 -4.90
C SER A 41 -6.07 -5.03 -6.37
N LYS A 42 -6.95 -5.35 -7.33
CA LYS A 42 -6.73 -5.13 -8.77
C LYS A 42 -7.25 -3.79 -9.28
N ALA A 43 -8.11 -3.11 -8.52
CA ALA A 43 -8.85 -1.92 -8.96
C ALA A 43 -8.48 -0.71 -8.08
N ASN A 44 -7.25 -0.26 -8.21
CA ASN A 44 -6.70 0.89 -7.48
C ASN A 44 -5.67 1.64 -8.33
N SER A 45 -5.13 2.74 -7.80
CA SER A 45 -4.19 3.61 -8.50
C SER A 45 -2.74 3.10 -8.51
N ALA A 46 -2.45 1.96 -7.92
CA ALA A 46 -1.12 1.37 -7.82
C ALA A 46 -0.07 2.25 -7.09
N ILE A 47 -0.51 3.26 -6.36
CA ILE A 47 0.37 4.20 -5.65
C ILE A 47 0.71 3.66 -4.26
N ILE A 48 2.00 3.61 -3.96
CA ILE A 48 2.52 3.47 -2.61
C ILE A 48 2.67 4.87 -2.03
N HIS A 49 1.69 5.25 -1.21
CA HIS A 49 1.64 6.59 -0.62
C HIS A 49 2.77 6.81 0.38
N ALA A 50 3.32 8.04 0.39
CA ALA A 50 4.37 8.42 1.35
C ALA A 50 3.90 8.46 2.81
N GLY A 51 2.62 8.80 3.05
CA GLY A 51 2.04 8.85 4.41
C GLY A 51 1.66 10.25 4.90
N HIS A 52 1.73 11.26 4.03
CA HIS A 52 1.43 12.65 4.39
C HIS A 52 -0.07 12.94 4.60
N ASP A 53 -0.96 12.18 3.95
CA ASP A 53 -2.41 12.44 3.96
C ASP A 53 -3.10 12.01 5.27
N ALA A 54 -2.64 10.96 5.91
CA ALA A 54 -3.32 10.37 7.06
C ALA A 54 -3.23 11.26 8.32
N LYS A 55 -4.33 11.32 9.11
CA LYS A 55 -4.38 12.07 10.36
C LYS A 55 -3.28 11.56 11.32
N PRO A 56 -2.42 12.45 11.86
CA PRO A 56 -1.39 12.08 12.82
C PRO A 56 -1.96 11.34 14.04
N GLY A 57 -1.22 10.33 14.52
CA GLY A 57 -1.61 9.49 15.64
C GLY A 57 -2.62 8.38 15.30
N SER A 58 -3.14 8.33 14.07
CA SER A 58 -4.03 7.25 13.63
C SER A 58 -3.25 5.99 13.21
N LEU A 59 -3.93 4.82 13.30
CA LEU A 59 -3.37 3.57 12.76
C LEU A 59 -3.10 3.67 11.26
N LYS A 60 -3.93 4.42 10.50
CA LYS A 60 -3.72 4.68 9.08
C LYS A 60 -2.38 5.37 8.84
N ALA A 61 -2.05 6.42 9.61
CA ALA A 61 -0.77 7.11 9.50
C ALA A 61 0.41 6.18 9.79
N ARG A 62 0.35 5.46 10.93
CA ARG A 62 1.38 4.53 11.36
C ARG A 62 1.65 3.44 10.32
N PHE A 63 0.59 2.77 9.85
CA PHE A 63 0.74 1.65 8.92
C PHE A 63 1.05 2.10 7.50
N ASN A 64 0.63 3.31 7.09
CA ASN A 64 0.99 3.85 5.78
C ASN A 64 2.50 4.09 5.69
N VAL A 65 3.10 4.79 6.67
CA VAL A 65 4.55 5.03 6.71
C VAL A 65 5.31 3.72 6.83
N ARG A 66 4.90 2.83 7.76
CA ARG A 66 5.56 1.55 7.93
C ARG A 66 5.46 0.65 6.69
N GLY A 67 4.31 0.61 6.02
CA GLY A 67 4.14 -0.13 4.77
C GLY A 67 5.02 0.40 3.65
N ASN A 68 5.14 1.74 3.55
CA ASN A 68 6.02 2.38 2.58
C ASN A 68 7.49 2.00 2.81
N GLU A 69 7.97 2.01 4.05
CA GLU A 69 9.34 1.62 4.41
C GLU A 69 9.68 0.16 4.04
N LEU A 70 8.68 -0.72 4.11
CA LEU A 70 8.88 -2.15 3.84
C LEU A 70 8.92 -2.49 2.34
N MET A 71 8.49 -1.58 1.46
CA MET A 71 8.27 -1.91 0.05
C MET A 71 9.53 -2.30 -0.70
N ASP A 72 10.66 -1.62 -0.46
CA ASP A 72 11.91 -1.94 -1.16
C ASP A 72 12.38 -3.36 -0.84
N GLN A 73 12.38 -3.73 0.45
CA GLN A 73 12.77 -5.06 0.88
C GLN A 73 11.77 -6.13 0.39
N LEU A 74 10.47 -5.83 0.51
CA LEU A 74 9.42 -6.76 0.08
C LEU A 74 9.46 -7.03 -1.42
N SER A 75 9.69 -5.99 -2.23
CA SER A 75 9.86 -6.12 -3.68
C SER A 75 11.10 -6.95 -4.02
N ALA A 76 12.23 -6.73 -3.34
CA ALA A 76 13.44 -7.50 -3.54
C ALA A 76 13.28 -8.98 -3.11
N ASP A 77 12.61 -9.23 -1.98
CA ASP A 77 12.40 -10.59 -1.46
C ASP A 77 11.47 -11.44 -2.35
N LEU A 78 10.49 -10.80 -2.99
CA LEU A 78 9.41 -11.47 -3.71
C LEU A 78 9.44 -11.25 -5.23
N ASP A 79 10.41 -10.50 -5.73
CA ASP A 79 10.66 -10.23 -7.15
C ASP A 79 9.43 -9.67 -7.91
N PHE A 80 8.72 -8.71 -7.30
CA PHE A 80 7.67 -7.98 -8.00
C PHE A 80 8.11 -6.55 -8.33
N PRO A 81 7.63 -5.96 -9.46
CA PRO A 81 8.02 -4.61 -9.87
C PRO A 81 7.54 -3.54 -8.89
N PHE A 82 8.47 -2.76 -8.37
CA PHE A 82 8.24 -1.57 -7.57
C PHE A 82 9.22 -0.47 -7.99
N THR A 83 8.73 0.74 -8.16
CA THR A 83 9.57 1.90 -8.50
C THR A 83 9.29 3.03 -7.51
N ARG A 84 10.34 3.48 -6.84
CA ARG A 84 10.28 4.63 -5.93
C ARG A 84 10.54 5.90 -6.74
N ASN A 85 9.53 6.37 -7.47
CA ASN A 85 9.59 7.55 -8.34
C ASN A 85 9.09 8.83 -7.67
N GLY A 86 8.73 8.76 -6.38
CA GLY A 86 8.13 9.88 -5.67
C GLY A 86 6.67 10.12 -6.05
N SER A 87 6.10 11.15 -5.44
CA SER A 87 4.80 11.69 -5.82
C SER A 87 4.76 13.19 -5.62
N LEU A 88 3.96 13.88 -6.42
CA LEU A 88 3.76 15.32 -6.40
C LEU A 88 2.31 15.63 -6.06
N VAL A 89 2.08 16.51 -5.07
CA VAL A 89 0.76 17.08 -4.83
C VAL A 89 0.75 18.48 -5.39
N LEU A 90 -0.09 18.73 -6.38
CA LEU A 90 -0.12 19.97 -7.14
C LEU A 90 -1.09 20.97 -6.53
N CYS A 91 -0.71 22.24 -6.53
CA CYS A 91 -1.51 23.37 -6.11
C CYS A 91 -1.62 24.36 -7.29
N PHE A 92 -2.83 24.70 -7.69
CA PHE A 92 -3.11 25.55 -8.86
C PHE A 92 -3.44 27.00 -8.48
N GLU A 93 -3.74 27.27 -7.22
CA GLU A 93 -4.09 28.61 -6.75
C GLU A 93 -3.20 29.01 -5.57
N GLU A 94 -2.68 30.24 -5.57
CA GLU A 94 -1.85 30.75 -4.47
C GLU A 94 -2.58 30.71 -3.11
N SER A 95 -3.90 30.86 -3.10
CA SER A 95 -4.74 30.78 -1.91
C SER A 95 -4.72 29.38 -1.24
N GLN A 96 -4.36 28.33 -1.97
CA GLN A 96 -4.28 26.95 -1.49
C GLN A 96 -2.88 26.55 -0.97
N ILE A 97 -1.88 27.41 -1.10
CA ILE A 97 -0.52 27.10 -0.60
C ILE A 97 -0.54 26.80 0.91
N PRO A 98 -1.28 27.50 1.77
CA PRO A 98 -1.36 27.14 3.19
C PRO A 98 -1.89 25.73 3.44
N GLU A 99 -2.81 25.20 2.63
CA GLU A 99 -3.31 23.84 2.73
C GLU A 99 -2.20 22.82 2.38
N LEU A 100 -1.36 23.15 1.40
CA LEU A 100 -0.20 22.34 1.03
C LEU A 100 0.84 22.31 2.15
N GLU A 101 1.06 23.43 2.83
CA GLU A 101 1.93 23.53 4.02
C GLU A 101 1.40 22.69 5.18
N GLU A 102 0.09 22.74 5.44
CA GLU A 102 -0.55 21.90 6.47
C GLU A 102 -0.39 20.40 6.14
N LEU A 103 -0.50 20.04 4.86
CA LEU A 103 -0.30 18.67 4.41
C LEU A 103 1.14 18.21 4.62
N ALA A 104 2.12 19.08 4.31
CA ALA A 104 3.53 18.82 4.56
C ALA A 104 3.82 18.66 6.07
N ASP A 105 3.26 19.52 6.92
CA ASP A 105 3.40 19.42 8.37
C ASP A 105 2.77 18.15 8.95
N ARG A 106 1.62 17.76 8.41
CA ARG A 106 0.98 16.48 8.73
C ARG A 106 1.89 15.30 8.41
N GLY A 107 2.48 15.32 7.21
CA GLY A 107 3.43 14.31 6.79
C GLY A 107 4.68 14.24 7.69
N ARG A 108 5.26 15.38 8.06
CA ARG A 108 6.38 15.43 9.00
C ARG A 108 6.01 14.84 10.36
N LYS A 109 4.82 15.16 10.90
CA LYS A 109 4.30 14.57 12.14
C LYS A 109 4.09 13.06 12.05
N ASN A 110 3.80 12.55 10.86
CA ASN A 110 3.67 11.11 10.59
C ASN A 110 5.03 10.42 10.40
N GLY A 111 6.14 11.16 10.32
CA GLY A 111 7.48 10.62 10.11
C GLY A 111 7.86 10.43 8.65
N VAL A 112 7.16 11.08 7.71
CA VAL A 112 7.52 11.02 6.27
C VAL A 112 8.77 11.84 6.01
N PRO A 113 9.87 11.25 5.52
CA PRO A 113 11.11 11.97 5.28
C PRO A 113 11.08 12.73 3.95
N GLY A 114 11.91 13.79 3.86
CA GLY A 114 12.22 14.48 2.60
C GLY A 114 11.10 15.32 2.00
N LEU A 115 10.01 15.57 2.71
CA LEU A 115 8.93 16.44 2.23
C LEU A 115 9.42 17.88 2.04
N SER A 116 9.17 18.44 0.87
CA SER A 116 9.49 19.84 0.54
C SER A 116 8.42 20.46 -0.33
N ILE A 117 8.27 21.80 -0.20
CA ILE A 117 7.39 22.57 -1.09
C ILE A 117 8.26 23.32 -2.07
N VAL A 118 7.92 23.24 -3.34
CA VAL A 118 8.61 23.89 -4.45
C VAL A 118 7.66 24.82 -5.16
N THR A 119 8.12 26.03 -5.49
CA THR A 119 7.35 27.08 -6.17
C THR A 119 8.14 27.68 -7.34
N GLY A 120 7.47 28.42 -8.21
CA GLY A 120 8.10 29.15 -9.31
C GLY A 120 8.79 28.26 -10.34
N GLU A 121 9.87 28.76 -10.92
CA GLU A 121 10.60 28.08 -12.02
C GLU A 121 11.16 26.70 -11.64
N ALA A 122 11.43 26.47 -10.36
CA ALA A 122 11.94 25.18 -9.89
C ALA A 122 10.93 24.03 -10.11
N ILE A 123 9.65 24.31 -10.25
CA ILE A 123 8.61 23.31 -10.57
C ILE A 123 8.91 22.62 -11.91
N LYS A 124 9.28 23.38 -12.93
CA LYS A 124 9.62 22.84 -14.26
C LYS A 124 10.89 21.99 -14.27
N SER A 125 11.78 22.23 -13.32
CA SER A 125 12.97 21.40 -13.14
C SER A 125 12.65 20.05 -12.52
N LEU A 126 11.56 19.96 -11.74
CA LEU A 126 11.07 18.69 -11.17
C LEU A 126 10.37 17.82 -12.22
N GLU A 127 9.46 18.43 -12.97
CA GLU A 127 8.64 17.74 -13.97
C GLU A 127 8.31 18.73 -15.11
N PRO A 128 9.04 18.67 -16.23
CA PRO A 128 8.87 19.61 -17.34
C PRO A 128 7.48 19.59 -17.98
N ALA A 129 6.77 18.46 -17.87
CA ALA A 129 5.44 18.28 -18.48
C ALA A 129 4.28 18.87 -17.64
N LEU A 130 4.56 19.42 -16.44
CA LEU A 130 3.51 20.07 -15.64
C LEU A 130 3.00 21.34 -16.33
N SER A 131 1.70 21.64 -16.14
CA SER A 131 1.08 22.88 -16.60
C SER A 131 1.77 24.11 -15.98
N ASP A 132 1.78 25.21 -16.73
CA ASP A 132 2.24 26.53 -16.24
C ASP A 132 1.31 27.13 -15.18
N ASP A 133 0.10 26.59 -15.04
CA ASP A 133 -0.87 27.02 -14.03
C ASP A 133 -0.51 26.53 -12.62
N VAL A 134 0.40 25.56 -12.48
CA VAL A 134 0.83 25.05 -11.17
C VAL A 134 1.62 26.11 -10.41
N LYS A 135 1.12 26.49 -9.22
CA LYS A 135 1.70 27.54 -8.37
C LYS A 135 2.67 26.99 -7.32
N ALA A 136 2.37 25.79 -6.80
CA ALA A 136 3.21 25.13 -5.82
C ALA A 136 3.07 23.61 -5.94
N VAL A 137 4.08 22.89 -5.45
CA VAL A 137 4.13 21.42 -5.47
C VAL A 137 4.68 20.92 -4.13
N LEU A 138 3.96 20.03 -3.45
CA LEU A 138 4.53 19.25 -2.38
C LEU A 138 5.21 18.02 -2.98
N VAL A 139 6.50 17.93 -2.80
CA VAL A 139 7.34 16.81 -3.23
C VAL A 139 7.37 15.77 -2.13
N CYS A 140 7.01 14.54 -2.46
CA CYS A 140 6.98 13.39 -1.55
C CYS A 140 7.92 12.29 -2.10
N PRO A 141 9.22 12.32 -1.81
CA PRO A 141 10.22 11.48 -2.47
C PRO A 141 10.08 9.99 -2.14
N THR A 142 9.42 9.65 -1.03
CA THR A 142 9.19 8.25 -0.64
C THR A 142 7.96 7.62 -1.28
N GLY A 143 7.19 8.37 -2.05
CA GLY A 143 6.13 7.79 -2.87
C GLY A 143 6.66 6.83 -3.94
N GLY A 144 5.81 5.96 -4.44
CA GLY A 144 6.20 5.02 -5.49
C GLY A 144 5.01 4.39 -6.19
N ILE A 145 5.30 3.59 -7.19
CA ILE A 145 4.30 2.78 -7.91
C ILE A 145 4.66 1.31 -7.84
N VAL A 146 3.64 0.48 -7.77
CA VAL A 146 3.78 -0.98 -7.72
C VAL A 146 2.76 -1.62 -8.68
N CYS A 147 3.08 -2.78 -9.23
CA CYS A 147 2.05 -3.59 -9.87
C CYS A 147 1.24 -4.33 -8.78
N PRO A 148 0.00 -3.94 -8.48
CA PRO A 148 -0.77 -4.52 -7.37
C PRO A 148 -1.14 -5.98 -7.63
N PHE A 149 -1.26 -6.39 -8.88
CA PHE A 149 -1.45 -7.79 -9.27
C PHE A 149 -0.23 -8.63 -8.89
N LEU A 150 0.95 -8.27 -9.41
CA LEU A 150 2.17 -9.05 -9.20
C LEU A 150 2.56 -9.08 -7.72
N MET A 151 2.40 -7.96 -7.01
CA MET A 151 2.60 -7.93 -5.56
C MET A 151 1.68 -8.92 -4.82
N THR A 152 0.39 -8.95 -5.16
CA THR A 152 -0.57 -9.84 -4.49
C THR A 152 -0.30 -11.29 -4.83
N ILE A 153 0.02 -11.60 -6.10
CA ILE A 153 0.38 -12.94 -6.56
C ILE A 153 1.65 -13.43 -5.85
N ALA A 154 2.70 -12.62 -5.84
CA ALA A 154 3.97 -12.97 -5.19
C ALA A 154 3.81 -13.26 -3.69
N LEU A 155 2.97 -12.48 -2.98
CA LEU A 155 2.63 -12.75 -1.59
C LEU A 155 1.90 -14.09 -1.40
N ALA A 156 0.95 -14.40 -2.30
CA ALA A 156 0.19 -15.65 -2.25
C ALA A 156 1.06 -16.87 -2.57
N GLU A 157 1.86 -16.78 -3.63
CA GLU A 157 2.79 -17.85 -4.04
C GLU A 157 3.81 -18.15 -2.95
N ASN A 158 4.39 -17.10 -2.35
CA ASN A 158 5.32 -17.28 -1.24
C ASN A 158 4.64 -17.97 -0.05
N ALA A 159 3.41 -17.57 0.29
CA ALA A 159 2.66 -18.22 1.35
C ALA A 159 2.36 -19.70 1.02
N ALA A 160 1.97 -20.00 -0.23
CA ALA A 160 1.66 -21.37 -0.68
C ALA A 160 2.91 -22.28 -0.65
N VAL A 161 4.06 -21.79 -1.13
CA VAL A 161 5.33 -22.54 -1.06
C VAL A 161 5.74 -22.84 0.39
N ASN A 162 5.37 -21.97 1.33
CA ASN A 162 5.59 -22.16 2.76
C ASN A 162 4.43 -22.89 3.48
N GLY A 163 3.57 -23.59 2.75
CA GLY A 163 2.61 -24.54 3.32
C GLY A 163 1.20 -23.99 3.59
N VAL A 164 0.89 -22.75 3.21
CA VAL A 164 -0.47 -22.22 3.30
C VAL A 164 -1.35 -22.83 2.22
N SER A 165 -2.51 -23.34 2.61
CA SER A 165 -3.51 -23.83 1.67
C SER A 165 -4.41 -22.71 1.17
N PHE A 166 -4.66 -22.66 -0.12
CA PHE A 166 -5.65 -21.76 -0.74
C PHE A 166 -6.82 -22.56 -1.28
N ARG A 167 -8.04 -22.04 -1.07
CA ARG A 167 -9.25 -22.62 -1.62
C ARG A 167 -10.08 -21.51 -2.24
N PHE A 168 -10.13 -21.52 -3.56
CA PHE A 168 -10.90 -20.61 -4.41
C PHE A 168 -12.34 -21.07 -4.56
N ASP A 169 -13.18 -20.28 -5.25
CA ASP A 169 -14.61 -20.55 -5.47
C ASP A 169 -15.36 -20.89 -4.18
N THR A 170 -14.90 -20.35 -3.05
CA THR A 170 -15.37 -20.71 -1.72
C THR A 170 -15.86 -19.48 -0.95
N THR A 171 -17.17 -19.30 -0.95
CA THR A 171 -17.82 -18.20 -0.22
C THR A 171 -18.14 -18.60 1.24
N VAL A 172 -17.61 -17.86 2.19
CA VAL A 172 -17.99 -17.97 3.61
C VAL A 172 -19.36 -17.35 3.83
N LYS A 173 -20.34 -18.17 4.27
CA LYS A 173 -21.72 -17.73 4.49
C LYS A 173 -21.99 -17.31 5.94
N ALA A 174 -21.41 -18.01 6.88
CA ALA A 174 -21.62 -17.75 8.31
C ALA A 174 -20.45 -18.29 9.13
N LEU A 175 -20.27 -17.72 10.32
CA LEU A 175 -19.39 -18.22 11.36
C LEU A 175 -20.24 -18.64 12.54
N SER A 176 -19.99 -19.81 13.09
CA SER A 176 -20.63 -20.28 14.32
C SER A 176 -19.57 -20.70 15.33
N ARG A 177 -19.85 -20.46 16.60
CA ARG A 177 -19.03 -20.96 17.69
C ARG A 177 -19.72 -22.19 18.28
N ASN A 178 -19.04 -23.31 18.23
CA ASN A 178 -19.52 -24.49 18.96
C ASN A 178 -19.37 -24.19 20.46
N ALA A 179 -20.44 -24.47 21.22
CA ALA A 179 -20.33 -24.51 22.67
C ALA A 179 -19.42 -25.69 23.03
N SER A 180 -18.26 -25.41 23.55
CA SER A 180 -17.34 -26.37 24.16
C SER A 180 -17.71 -26.57 25.61
#